data_a1ba69ce2bbf5e8612087d92efb22b12
#
_entry.id   a1ba69ce2bbf5e8612087d92efb22b12
#
_cell.length_a   1.000
_cell.length_b   1.000
_cell.length_c   1.000
_cell.angle_alpha   90.00
_cell.angle_beta   90.00
_cell.angle_gamma   90.00
#
_symmetry.space_group_name_H-M   'P 1'
#
loop_
_entity.id
_entity.type
_entity.pdbx_description
1 polymer ?
#
loop_
_entity_poly.entity_id
_entity_poly.type
_entity_poly.pdbx_seq_one_letter_code
_entity_poly.pdbx_strand_id
1 'polypeptide(L)'
;VNKKRYAKRPVDSVIEELKHIKSKYIFFADDNFVADPKYALELCEKIKPLKKKWISQGAITMAKNEKLLAAMRDSGCLFILIGYESINKEALDNMKKEWSYKLGDIEESTRIIHKYNIGIYATFVFGFEEKIGTTFEDTVKFAQKNHLEFVQFNYLVPFPNTELYFKMEKEGRLLYKKWWLEPQKYSYLFFEPYDISTNEFRDRCIAVRYAYHSVKNILGRTFDVLKRTKNIPFSIMYLFLSFGQKAVIKKFQDL
;
A
#
# COMPACT_ATOMS: atom_id res chain seq x y z
N VAL A 1 1.97 20.88 -1.65
CA VAL A 1 0.80 20.11 -1.15
C VAL A 1 -0.46 20.90 -1.47
N ASN A 2 -1.35 20.31 -2.25
CA ASN A 2 -2.58 20.96 -2.70
C ASN A 2 -3.50 21.29 -1.51
N LYS A 3 -3.67 22.58 -1.21
CA LYS A 3 -4.67 23.10 -0.27
C LYS A 3 -6.11 23.05 -0.85
N LYS A 4 -6.35 22.28 -1.93
CA LYS A 4 -7.68 22.21 -2.54
C LYS A 4 -8.60 21.36 -1.67
N ARG A 5 -9.85 21.81 -1.51
CA ARG A 5 -10.92 21.03 -0.88
C ARG A 5 -11.07 19.68 -1.59
N TYR A 6 -11.33 18.62 -0.82
CA TYR A 6 -11.73 17.33 -1.36
C TYR A 6 -12.90 17.51 -2.33
N ALA A 7 -12.67 17.14 -3.60
CA ALA A 7 -13.66 17.26 -4.65
C ALA A 7 -14.27 15.87 -4.93
N LYS A 8 -15.60 15.83 -5.12
CA LYS A 8 -16.35 14.61 -5.44
C LYS A 8 -17.12 14.82 -6.72
N ARG A 9 -17.13 13.82 -7.59
CA ARG A 9 -18.09 13.75 -8.70
C ARG A 9 -19.45 13.30 -8.14
N PRO A 10 -20.58 13.73 -8.73
CA PRO A 10 -21.89 13.16 -8.38
C PRO A 10 -21.87 11.64 -8.60
N VAL A 11 -22.41 10.87 -7.64
CA VAL A 11 -22.40 9.40 -7.71
C VAL A 11 -23.04 8.89 -9.01
N ASP A 12 -24.16 9.48 -9.42
CA ASP A 12 -24.85 9.07 -10.67
C ASP A 12 -23.99 9.26 -11.91
N SER A 13 -23.16 10.33 -11.95
CA SER A 13 -22.19 10.53 -13.05
C SER A 13 -21.14 9.42 -13.10
N VAL A 14 -20.65 8.96 -11.94
CA VAL A 14 -19.71 7.84 -11.86
C VAL A 14 -20.38 6.53 -12.33
N ILE A 15 -21.62 6.29 -11.92
CA ILE A 15 -22.38 5.09 -12.29
C ILE A 15 -22.63 5.05 -13.80
N GLU A 16 -23.00 6.18 -14.41
CA GLU A 16 -23.20 6.23 -15.87
C GLU A 16 -21.91 5.89 -16.62
N GLU A 17 -20.77 6.42 -16.19
CA GLU A 17 -19.47 6.05 -16.76
C GLU A 17 -19.18 4.55 -16.61
N LEU A 18 -19.42 3.98 -15.43
CA LEU A 18 -19.18 2.56 -15.16
C LEU A 18 -20.06 1.63 -16.02
N LYS A 19 -21.27 2.04 -16.40
CA LYS A 19 -22.14 1.27 -17.32
C LYS A 19 -21.51 1.15 -18.71
N HIS A 20 -20.82 2.17 -19.19
CA HIS A 20 -20.17 2.19 -20.50
C HIS A 20 -18.83 1.45 -20.54
N ILE A 21 -18.19 1.20 -19.39
CA ILE A 21 -16.94 0.46 -19.32
C ILE A 21 -17.23 -1.03 -19.52
N LYS A 22 -16.73 -1.62 -20.61
CA LYS A 22 -16.91 -3.04 -20.92
C LYS A 22 -16.16 -3.97 -19.94
N SER A 23 -15.01 -3.54 -19.39
CA SER A 23 -14.23 -4.34 -18.44
C SER A 23 -15.05 -4.70 -17.22
N LYS A 24 -14.92 -5.95 -16.78
CA LYS A 24 -15.44 -6.42 -15.49
C LYS A 24 -14.60 -5.89 -14.32
N TYR A 25 -13.33 -5.60 -14.55
CA TYR A 25 -12.37 -5.17 -13.53
C TYR A 25 -12.10 -3.67 -13.66
N ILE A 26 -12.21 -2.95 -12.54
CA ILE A 26 -12.08 -1.49 -12.44
C ILE A 26 -11.02 -1.14 -11.41
N PHE A 27 -10.20 -0.15 -11.71
CA PHE A 27 -9.37 0.53 -10.75
C PHE A 27 -9.90 1.96 -10.54
N PHE A 28 -10.34 2.27 -9.33
CA PHE A 28 -10.64 3.65 -8.95
C PHE A 28 -9.34 4.33 -8.53
N ALA A 29 -8.92 5.32 -9.29
CA ALA A 29 -7.66 6.03 -9.11
C ALA A 29 -7.75 7.17 -8.06
N ASP A 30 -8.66 7.02 -7.11
CA ASP A 30 -8.81 7.97 -6.00
C ASP A 30 -7.67 7.76 -4.99
N ASP A 31 -7.10 8.84 -4.45
CA ASP A 31 -6.08 8.77 -3.40
C ASP A 31 -6.65 8.18 -2.10
N ASN A 32 -7.95 8.34 -1.84
CA ASN A 32 -8.63 7.76 -0.70
C ASN A 32 -10.13 7.61 -0.96
N PHE A 33 -10.53 6.44 -1.44
CA PHE A 33 -11.91 6.08 -1.76
C PHE A 33 -12.87 6.25 -0.55
N VAL A 34 -12.35 6.06 0.66
CA VAL A 34 -13.12 6.11 1.91
C VAL A 34 -13.03 7.45 2.64
N ALA A 35 -12.48 8.49 2.02
CA ALA A 35 -12.32 9.81 2.62
C ALA A 35 -13.66 10.44 3.06
N ASP A 36 -14.73 10.17 2.33
CA ASP A 36 -16.11 10.48 2.75
C ASP A 36 -16.90 9.16 2.83
N PRO A 37 -17.10 8.61 4.03
CA PRO A 37 -17.79 7.31 4.19
C PRO A 37 -19.24 7.30 3.70
N LYS A 38 -19.95 8.44 3.73
CA LYS A 38 -21.34 8.52 3.22
C LYS A 38 -21.37 8.41 1.71
N TYR A 39 -20.48 9.15 1.04
CA TYR A 39 -20.32 9.08 -0.41
C TYR A 39 -19.87 7.69 -0.86
N ALA A 40 -18.87 7.12 -0.20
CA ALA A 40 -18.38 5.78 -0.51
C ALA A 40 -19.47 4.70 -0.35
N LEU A 41 -20.28 4.80 0.69
CA LEU A 41 -21.40 3.89 0.92
C LEU A 41 -22.44 3.97 -0.21
N GLU A 42 -22.89 5.19 -0.57
CA GLU A 42 -23.83 5.41 -1.67
C GLU A 42 -23.28 4.87 -3.00
N LEU A 43 -22.00 5.16 -3.28
CA LEU A 43 -21.33 4.67 -4.49
C LEU A 43 -21.29 3.14 -4.53
N CYS A 44 -20.92 2.47 -3.44
CA CYS A 44 -20.92 1.01 -3.34
C CYS A 44 -22.32 0.42 -3.57
N GLU A 45 -23.36 0.99 -2.98
CA GLU A 45 -24.73 0.53 -3.18
C GLU A 45 -25.15 0.59 -4.66
N LYS A 46 -24.78 1.67 -5.36
CA LYS A 46 -25.09 1.84 -6.80
C LYS A 46 -24.16 1.04 -7.73
N ILE A 47 -22.93 0.68 -7.32
CA ILE A 47 -22.03 -0.21 -8.07
C ILE A 47 -22.52 -1.67 -8.00
N LYS A 48 -23.12 -2.11 -6.90
CA LYS A 48 -23.50 -3.50 -6.64
C LYS A 48 -24.26 -4.16 -7.79
N PRO A 49 -25.31 -3.55 -8.38
CA PRO A 49 -26.05 -4.16 -9.49
C PRO A 49 -25.24 -4.29 -10.79
N LEU A 50 -24.16 -3.53 -10.96
CA LEU A 50 -23.30 -3.59 -12.15
C LEU A 50 -22.38 -4.82 -12.16
N LYS A 51 -22.31 -5.58 -11.05
CA LYS A 51 -21.51 -6.81 -10.89
C LYS A 51 -20.04 -6.64 -11.29
N LYS A 52 -19.50 -5.43 -11.17
CA LYS A 52 -18.08 -5.14 -11.40
C LYS A 52 -17.23 -5.72 -10.27
N LYS A 53 -15.95 -5.91 -10.54
CA LYS A 53 -14.90 -6.19 -9.57
C LYS A 53 -13.95 -5.02 -9.55
N TRP A 54 -13.61 -4.52 -8.37
CA TRP A 54 -12.85 -3.29 -8.31
C TRP A 54 -11.81 -3.28 -7.20
N ILE A 55 -10.83 -2.42 -7.38
CA ILE A 55 -9.78 -2.10 -6.43
C ILE A 55 -9.65 -0.58 -6.35
N SER A 56 -9.17 -0.07 -5.23
CA SER A 56 -8.88 1.34 -5.02
C SER A 56 -7.86 1.53 -3.92
N GLN A 57 -7.59 2.79 -3.55
CA GLN A 57 -6.80 3.16 -2.38
C GLN A 57 -7.72 3.62 -1.26
N GLY A 58 -7.28 3.42 -0.02
CA GLY A 58 -8.07 3.85 1.14
C GLY A 58 -7.24 3.86 2.42
N ALA A 59 -7.77 4.52 3.44
CA ALA A 59 -7.14 4.57 4.74
C ALA A 59 -7.58 3.39 5.62
N ILE A 60 -6.66 2.86 6.44
CA ILE A 60 -6.93 1.76 7.38
C ILE A 60 -8.07 2.06 8.36
N THR A 61 -8.39 3.36 8.56
CA THR A 61 -9.49 3.85 9.40
C THR A 61 -10.86 3.31 8.99
N MET A 62 -11.00 2.81 7.73
CA MET A 62 -12.24 2.17 7.28
C MET A 62 -12.61 0.95 8.12
N ALA A 63 -11.65 0.31 8.79
CA ALA A 63 -11.90 -0.81 9.70
C ALA A 63 -12.91 -0.47 10.82
N LYS A 64 -13.05 0.81 11.17
CA LYS A 64 -14.02 1.28 12.16
C LYS A 64 -15.46 1.38 11.63
N ASN A 65 -15.67 1.18 10.34
CA ASN A 65 -16.98 1.28 9.70
C ASN A 65 -17.38 -0.03 9.03
N GLU A 66 -17.87 -0.97 9.82
CA GLU A 66 -18.24 -2.30 9.33
C GLU A 66 -19.37 -2.26 8.29
N LYS A 67 -20.27 -1.26 8.36
CA LYS A 67 -21.31 -1.05 7.34
C LYS A 67 -20.70 -0.72 5.99
N LEU A 68 -19.69 0.14 5.96
CA LEU A 68 -18.97 0.48 4.73
C LEU A 68 -18.20 -0.73 4.19
N LEU A 69 -17.49 -1.48 5.04
CA LEU A 69 -16.79 -2.70 4.63
C LEU A 69 -17.73 -3.74 4.02
N ALA A 70 -18.92 -3.93 4.60
CA ALA A 70 -19.94 -4.80 4.04
C ALA A 70 -20.39 -4.33 2.65
N ALA A 71 -20.66 -3.03 2.48
CA ALA A 71 -21.06 -2.46 1.19
C ALA A 71 -19.94 -2.57 0.14
N MET A 72 -18.68 -2.33 0.53
CA MET A 72 -17.52 -2.52 -0.34
C MET A 72 -17.41 -3.97 -0.82
N ARG A 73 -17.49 -4.95 0.08
CA ARG A 73 -17.52 -6.38 -0.28
C ARG A 73 -18.64 -6.69 -1.26
N ASP A 74 -19.85 -6.26 -0.96
CA ASP A 74 -21.06 -6.60 -1.72
C ASP A 74 -21.07 -5.93 -3.10
N SER A 75 -20.43 -4.77 -3.24
CA SER A 75 -20.25 -4.08 -4.52
C SER A 75 -19.10 -4.66 -5.36
N GLY A 76 -18.33 -5.62 -4.81
CA GLY A 76 -17.30 -6.34 -5.53
C GLY A 76 -15.87 -5.83 -5.33
N CYS A 77 -15.59 -5.11 -4.25
CA CYS A 77 -14.24 -4.76 -3.85
C CYS A 77 -13.38 -6.03 -3.67
N LEU A 78 -12.23 -6.09 -4.34
CA LEU A 78 -11.28 -7.20 -4.23
C LEU A 78 -10.14 -6.86 -3.29
N PHE A 79 -9.56 -5.70 -3.49
CA PHE A 79 -8.41 -5.20 -2.72
C PHE A 79 -8.51 -3.71 -2.47
N ILE A 80 -7.95 -3.28 -1.35
CA ILE A 80 -7.67 -1.88 -1.07
C ILE A 80 -6.18 -1.69 -0.82
N LEU A 81 -5.58 -0.75 -1.54
CA LEU A 81 -4.23 -0.29 -1.26
C LEU A 81 -4.27 0.60 -0.02
N ILE A 82 -3.48 0.25 0.98
CA ILE A 82 -3.41 0.95 2.27
C ILE A 82 -1.96 1.30 2.57
N GLY A 83 -1.71 2.59 2.79
CA GLY A 83 -0.43 3.06 3.31
C GLY A 83 -0.30 2.72 4.79
N TYR A 84 0.42 1.66 5.11
CA TYR A 84 0.85 1.34 6.49
C TYR A 84 2.02 2.23 6.89
N GLU A 85 2.86 2.53 5.93
CA GLU A 85 4.08 3.34 5.97
C GLU A 85 5.16 2.72 6.83
N SER A 86 4.93 2.53 8.12
CA SER A 86 5.86 1.85 9.03
C SER A 86 5.10 1.11 10.14
N ILE A 87 5.73 0.09 10.70
CA ILE A 87 5.35 -0.53 11.97
C ILE A 87 6.08 0.13 13.15
N ASN A 88 7.08 0.95 12.86
CA ASN A 88 7.87 1.67 13.83
C ASN A 88 7.19 2.99 14.18
N LYS A 89 6.96 3.20 15.49
CA LYS A 89 6.24 4.36 16.00
C LYS A 89 7.01 5.67 15.77
N GLU A 90 8.32 5.65 15.97
CA GLU A 90 9.21 6.78 15.72
C GLU A 90 9.16 7.22 14.24
N ALA A 91 9.22 6.26 13.32
CA ALA A 91 9.10 6.55 11.90
C ALA A 91 7.76 7.20 11.56
N LEU A 92 6.64 6.72 12.14
CA LEU A 92 5.31 7.31 11.96
C LEU A 92 5.22 8.73 12.53
N ASP A 93 5.86 8.99 13.66
CA ASP A 93 5.95 10.33 14.25
C ASP A 93 6.73 11.27 13.32
N ASN A 94 7.89 10.83 12.82
CA ASN A 94 8.70 11.58 11.85
C ASN A 94 7.95 11.85 10.53
N MET A 95 7.03 10.99 10.13
CA MET A 95 6.13 11.18 8.98
C MET A 95 4.93 12.07 9.28
N LYS A 96 4.74 12.53 10.52
CA LYS A 96 3.52 13.23 10.99
C LYS A 96 2.26 12.37 10.79
N LYS A 97 2.39 11.04 10.95
CA LYS A 97 1.31 10.04 10.80
C LYS A 97 0.92 9.37 12.13
N GLU A 98 1.10 10.07 13.24
CA GLU A 98 0.74 9.62 14.58
C GLU A 98 -0.72 9.12 14.67
N TRP A 99 -1.60 9.65 13.84
CA TRP A 99 -3.00 9.25 13.79
C TRP A 99 -3.17 7.77 13.44
N SER A 100 -2.23 7.15 12.72
CA SER A 100 -2.34 5.76 12.28
C SER A 100 -2.32 4.78 13.48
N TYR A 101 -1.49 5.00 14.49
CA TYR A 101 -1.46 4.17 15.70
C TYR A 101 -2.39 4.69 16.81
N LYS A 102 -2.70 6.00 16.85
CA LYS A 102 -3.70 6.56 17.77
C LYS A 102 -5.14 6.08 17.46
N LEU A 103 -5.37 5.55 16.27
CA LEU A 103 -6.67 5.02 15.84
C LEU A 103 -6.96 3.60 16.32
N GLY A 104 -6.00 2.93 16.95
CA GLY A 104 -6.11 1.57 17.46
C GLY A 104 -5.07 0.64 16.84
N ASP A 105 -5.18 -0.65 17.19
CA ASP A 105 -4.26 -1.67 16.73
C ASP A 105 -4.37 -1.89 15.22
N ILE A 106 -3.24 -1.70 14.52
CA ILE A 106 -3.14 -1.91 13.07
C ILE A 106 -3.42 -3.38 12.71
N GLU A 107 -2.98 -4.33 13.55
CA GLU A 107 -3.24 -5.75 13.34
C GLU A 107 -4.74 -6.05 13.43
N GLU A 108 -5.42 -5.50 14.42
CA GLU A 108 -6.87 -5.66 14.58
C GLU A 108 -7.63 -5.03 13.41
N SER A 109 -7.25 -3.84 12.97
CA SER A 109 -7.84 -3.18 11.80
C SER A 109 -7.67 -4.03 10.54
N THR A 110 -6.49 -4.63 10.35
CA THR A 110 -6.19 -5.56 9.25
C THR A 110 -7.12 -6.78 9.32
N ARG A 111 -7.26 -7.38 10.50
CA ARG A 111 -8.12 -8.54 10.73
C ARG A 111 -9.60 -8.22 10.43
N ILE A 112 -10.08 -7.04 10.82
CA ILE A 112 -11.44 -6.60 10.54
C ILE A 112 -11.67 -6.47 9.02
N ILE A 113 -10.76 -5.85 8.28
CA ILE A 113 -10.88 -5.74 6.82
C ILE A 113 -10.93 -7.13 6.16
N HIS A 114 -10.06 -8.04 6.56
CA HIS A 114 -10.05 -9.42 6.06
C HIS A 114 -11.34 -10.18 6.38
N LYS A 115 -11.98 -9.94 7.53
CA LYS A 115 -13.28 -10.53 7.91
C LYS A 115 -14.36 -10.24 6.85
N TYR A 116 -14.25 -9.11 6.14
CA TYR A 116 -15.16 -8.75 5.05
C TYR A 116 -14.70 -9.27 3.68
N ASN A 117 -13.73 -10.17 3.61
CA ASN A 117 -13.18 -10.71 2.36
C ASN A 117 -12.58 -9.65 1.42
N ILE A 118 -12.16 -8.52 1.95
CA ILE A 118 -11.42 -7.50 1.22
C ILE A 118 -9.93 -7.78 1.42
N GLY A 119 -9.19 -7.93 0.33
CA GLY A 119 -7.74 -8.09 0.36
C GLY A 119 -7.02 -6.76 0.60
N ILE A 120 -5.80 -6.84 1.07
CA ILE A 120 -4.98 -5.66 1.36
C ILE A 120 -3.73 -5.65 0.48
N TYR A 121 -3.50 -4.53 -0.19
CA TYR A 121 -2.24 -4.18 -0.79
C TYR A 121 -1.56 -3.15 0.11
N ALA A 122 -0.65 -3.59 0.95
CA ALA A 122 0.04 -2.73 1.91
C ALA A 122 1.26 -2.05 1.28
N THR A 123 1.50 -0.79 1.64
CA THR A 123 2.75 -0.10 1.31
C THR A 123 3.49 0.28 2.58
N PHE A 124 4.80 0.01 2.60
CA PHE A 124 5.74 0.40 3.65
C PHE A 124 6.83 1.28 3.05
N VAL A 125 7.34 2.21 3.86
CA VAL A 125 8.42 3.13 3.47
C VAL A 125 9.51 3.10 4.53
N PHE A 126 10.71 2.70 4.14
CA PHE A 126 11.90 2.71 5.00
C PHE A 126 12.70 3.99 4.83
N GLY A 127 13.37 4.43 5.88
CA GLY A 127 14.31 5.56 5.85
C GLY A 127 13.88 6.81 6.64
N PHE A 128 12.73 6.74 7.34
CA PHE A 128 12.32 7.75 8.31
C PHE A 128 12.85 7.50 9.72
N GLU A 129 13.34 6.29 9.97
CA GLU A 129 13.91 5.88 11.24
C GLU A 129 15.29 6.52 11.44
N GLU A 130 15.56 7.02 12.66
CA GLU A 130 16.91 7.41 13.07
C GLU A 130 17.76 6.19 13.38
N LYS A 131 17.13 5.11 13.90
CA LYS A 131 17.76 3.81 14.13
C LYS A 131 16.99 2.72 13.38
N ILE A 132 17.61 2.17 12.38
CA ILE A 132 17.01 1.13 11.52
C ILE A 132 16.80 -0.18 12.31
N GLY A 133 17.79 -0.60 13.10
CA GLY A 133 17.70 -1.82 13.92
C GLY A 133 17.18 -3.02 13.12
N THR A 134 16.11 -3.64 13.60
CA THR A 134 15.42 -4.80 12.97
C THR A 134 14.19 -4.42 12.16
N THR A 135 13.97 -3.12 11.88
CA THR A 135 12.74 -2.61 11.23
C THR A 135 12.41 -3.33 9.92
N PHE A 136 13.41 -3.64 9.11
CA PHE A 136 13.22 -4.36 7.85
C PHE A 136 12.64 -5.76 8.05
N GLU A 137 13.28 -6.54 8.91
CA GLU A 137 12.90 -7.92 9.22
C GLU A 137 11.56 -8.00 9.94
N ASP A 138 11.32 -7.08 10.85
CA ASP A 138 10.08 -7.03 11.62
C ASP A 138 8.90 -6.61 10.74
N THR A 139 9.11 -5.73 9.75
CA THR A 139 8.10 -5.38 8.76
C THR A 139 7.70 -6.60 7.91
N VAL A 140 8.68 -7.44 7.49
CA VAL A 140 8.37 -8.68 6.76
C VAL A 140 7.59 -9.65 7.65
N LYS A 141 8.02 -9.85 8.90
CA LYS A 141 7.31 -10.71 9.87
C LYS A 141 5.88 -10.22 10.09
N PHE A 142 5.70 -8.90 10.27
CA PHE A 142 4.38 -8.28 10.40
C PHE A 142 3.50 -8.58 9.18
N ALA A 143 4.01 -8.36 7.98
CA ALA A 143 3.27 -8.60 6.75
C ALA A 143 2.87 -10.08 6.59
N GLN A 144 3.74 -11.01 6.97
CA GLN A 144 3.46 -12.45 6.95
C GLN A 144 2.45 -12.87 8.02
N LYS A 145 2.64 -12.40 9.27
CA LYS A 145 1.73 -12.68 10.40
C LYS A 145 0.31 -12.22 10.12
N ASN A 146 0.17 -11.07 9.47
CA ASN A 146 -1.12 -10.46 9.17
C ASN A 146 -1.68 -10.88 7.81
N HIS A 147 -1.09 -11.88 7.15
CA HIS A 147 -1.55 -12.44 5.87
C HIS A 147 -1.82 -11.38 4.79
N LEU A 148 -1.01 -10.30 4.76
CA LEU A 148 -1.14 -9.27 3.73
C LEU A 148 -0.92 -9.90 2.36
N GLU A 149 -1.82 -9.68 1.42
CA GLU A 149 -1.77 -10.34 0.10
C GLU A 149 -0.69 -9.77 -0.79
N PHE A 150 -0.67 -8.45 -0.93
CA PHE A 150 0.35 -7.75 -1.68
C PHE A 150 1.05 -6.75 -0.77
N VAL A 151 2.35 -6.62 -0.94
CA VAL A 151 3.15 -5.66 -0.18
C VAL A 151 4.16 -4.98 -1.09
N GLN A 152 4.19 -3.67 -1.02
CA GLN A 152 5.23 -2.83 -1.62
C GLN A 152 6.15 -2.34 -0.52
N PHE A 153 7.42 -2.70 -0.61
CA PHE A 153 8.47 -2.17 0.24
C PHE A 153 9.20 -1.06 -0.51
N ASN A 154 8.94 0.17 -0.12
CA ASN A 154 9.52 1.36 -0.69
C ASN A 154 10.62 1.90 0.23
N TYR A 155 11.48 2.71 -0.30
CA TYR A 155 12.38 3.57 0.45
C TYR A 155 11.96 5.02 0.29
N LEU A 156 12.41 5.82 1.22
CA LEU A 156 12.11 7.25 1.27
C LEU A 156 12.65 7.96 0.02
N VAL A 157 11.82 8.80 -0.57
CA VAL A 157 12.18 9.67 -1.69
C VAL A 157 11.94 11.12 -1.28
N PRO A 158 13.00 11.92 -1.15
CA PRO A 158 12.87 13.34 -0.82
C PRO A 158 12.45 14.14 -2.05
N PHE A 159 11.13 14.26 -2.27
CA PHE A 159 10.59 15.01 -3.40
C PHE A 159 10.95 16.49 -3.32
N PRO A 160 11.29 17.14 -4.46
CA PRO A 160 11.66 18.56 -4.49
C PRO A 160 10.55 19.45 -3.92
N ASN A 161 10.93 20.56 -3.29
CA ASN A 161 10.02 21.51 -2.62
C ASN A 161 9.20 20.93 -1.45
N THR A 162 9.61 19.81 -0.87
CA THR A 162 9.01 19.29 0.37
C THR A 162 9.82 19.69 1.60
N GLU A 163 9.18 19.76 2.77
CA GLU A 163 9.87 19.97 4.05
C GLU A 163 11.00 18.95 4.25
N LEU A 164 10.73 17.69 3.88
CA LEU A 164 11.69 16.59 3.97
C LEU A 164 12.93 16.85 3.10
N TYR A 165 12.73 17.29 1.85
CA TYR A 165 13.84 17.62 0.95
C TYR A 165 14.74 18.69 1.57
N PHE A 166 14.16 19.79 2.03
CA PHE A 166 14.93 20.88 2.65
C PHE A 166 15.60 20.49 3.96
N LYS A 167 14.94 19.62 4.76
CA LYS A 167 15.55 19.05 5.97
C LYS A 167 16.80 18.26 5.62
N MET A 168 16.70 17.31 4.68
CA MET A 168 17.83 16.48 4.24
C MET A 168 18.95 17.28 3.58
N GLU A 169 18.60 18.32 2.80
CA GLU A 169 19.58 19.23 2.22
C GLU A 169 20.37 19.96 3.30
N LYS A 170 19.68 20.48 4.32
CA LYS A 170 20.31 21.17 5.47
C LYS A 170 21.20 20.24 6.31
N GLU A 171 20.78 18.99 6.44
CA GLU A 171 21.54 17.93 7.16
C GLU A 171 22.70 17.37 6.34
N GLY A 172 22.86 17.77 5.07
CA GLY A 172 23.89 17.25 4.17
C GLY A 172 23.66 15.80 3.73
N ARG A 173 22.45 15.28 3.89
CA ARG A 173 22.09 13.87 3.64
C ARG A 173 21.58 13.60 2.24
N LEU A 174 21.43 14.60 1.38
CA LEU A 174 21.09 14.39 -0.03
C LEU A 174 22.33 13.93 -0.81
N LEU A 175 22.28 12.72 -1.37
CA LEU A 175 23.34 12.20 -2.23
C LEU A 175 23.42 12.96 -3.55
N TYR A 176 22.27 13.45 -4.04
CA TYR A 176 22.15 14.23 -5.29
C TYR A 176 21.17 15.37 -5.09
N LYS A 177 21.63 16.62 -5.24
CA LYS A 177 20.76 17.80 -5.04
C LYS A 177 19.58 17.86 -6.01
N LYS A 178 19.78 17.46 -7.27
CA LYS A 178 18.75 17.46 -8.31
C LYS A 178 18.58 16.05 -8.89
N TRP A 179 18.33 15.08 -8.02
CA TRP A 179 18.25 13.66 -8.37
C TRP A 179 17.28 13.37 -9.53
N TRP A 180 16.20 14.14 -9.65
CA TRP A 180 15.21 14.01 -10.74
C TRP A 180 15.72 14.45 -12.13
N LEU A 181 16.87 15.09 -12.21
CA LEU A 181 17.54 15.43 -13.48
C LEU A 181 18.64 14.41 -13.86
N GLU A 182 18.84 13.38 -13.05
CA GLU A 182 19.88 12.38 -13.25
C GLU A 182 19.25 11.00 -13.54
N PRO A 183 18.68 10.76 -14.74
CA PRO A 183 17.88 9.58 -15.05
C PRO A 183 18.63 8.25 -14.85
N GLN A 184 19.95 8.24 -14.94
CA GLN A 184 20.79 7.05 -14.73
C GLN A 184 20.81 6.59 -13.27
N LYS A 185 20.32 7.42 -12.33
CA LYS A 185 20.38 7.20 -10.89
C LYS A 185 19.03 6.89 -10.26
N TYR A 186 17.97 6.72 -11.04
CA TYR A 186 16.64 6.37 -10.52
C TYR A 186 16.59 5.04 -9.77
N SER A 187 17.59 4.18 -9.98
CA SER A 187 17.77 2.92 -9.26
C SER A 187 18.60 3.04 -7.98
N TYR A 188 19.03 4.26 -7.61
CA TYR A 188 19.85 4.49 -6.42
C TYR A 188 19.07 5.20 -5.33
N LEU A 189 19.54 5.06 -4.08
CA LEU A 189 19.08 5.89 -2.98
C LEU A 189 19.45 7.36 -3.25
N PHE A 190 18.58 8.25 -2.82
CA PHE A 190 18.77 9.70 -2.98
C PHE A 190 19.26 10.37 -1.69
N PHE A 191 19.40 9.60 -0.61
CA PHE A 191 19.75 10.11 0.71
C PHE A 191 20.66 9.13 1.45
N GLU A 192 21.40 9.66 2.44
CA GLU A 192 22.14 8.87 3.39
C GLU A 192 21.25 8.51 4.60
N PRO A 193 21.12 7.22 4.95
CA PRO A 193 20.50 6.81 6.21
C PRO A 193 21.26 7.36 7.43
N TYR A 194 20.63 7.34 8.61
CA TYR A 194 21.27 7.89 9.81
C TYR A 194 22.33 6.96 10.42
N ASP A 195 22.06 5.68 10.51
CA ASP A 195 22.84 4.73 11.34
C ASP A 195 23.47 3.56 10.59
N ILE A 196 23.20 3.42 9.30
CA ILE A 196 23.80 2.40 8.44
C ILE A 196 24.29 3.00 7.12
N SER A 197 25.16 2.29 6.42
CA SER A 197 25.62 2.75 5.10
C SER A 197 24.52 2.68 4.05
N THR A 198 24.63 3.52 3.02
CA THR A 198 23.73 3.53 1.87
C THR A 198 23.64 2.16 1.18
N ASN A 199 24.77 1.46 1.05
CA ASN A 199 24.82 0.12 0.46
C ASN A 199 24.09 -0.91 1.34
N GLU A 200 24.34 -0.90 2.64
CA GLU A 200 23.63 -1.79 3.57
C GLU A 200 22.12 -1.56 3.56
N PHE A 201 21.70 -0.30 3.58
CA PHE A 201 20.28 0.05 3.49
C PHE A 201 19.65 -0.49 2.21
N ARG A 202 20.31 -0.30 1.07
CA ARG A 202 19.86 -0.82 -0.22
C ARG A 202 19.75 -2.34 -0.21
N ASP A 203 20.79 -3.03 0.25
CA ASP A 203 20.81 -4.49 0.29
C ASP A 203 19.70 -5.04 1.18
N ARG A 204 19.42 -4.41 2.31
CA ARG A 204 18.29 -4.77 3.19
C ARG A 204 16.94 -4.50 2.54
N CYS A 205 16.75 -3.39 1.81
CA CYS A 205 15.54 -3.14 1.01
C CYS A 205 15.30 -4.25 -0.04
N ILE A 206 16.35 -4.71 -0.69
CA ILE A 206 16.28 -5.81 -1.66
C ILE A 206 15.97 -7.13 -0.95
N ALA A 207 16.66 -7.41 0.15
CA ALA A 207 16.47 -8.64 0.93
C ALA A 207 15.02 -8.85 1.41
N VAL A 208 14.36 -7.80 1.92
CA VAL A 208 12.96 -7.90 2.38
C VAL A 208 11.99 -8.21 1.23
N ARG A 209 12.24 -7.66 0.04
CA ARG A 209 11.46 -7.98 -1.16
C ARG A 209 11.58 -9.46 -1.51
N TYR A 210 12.81 -10.01 -1.53
CA TYR A 210 13.02 -11.43 -1.78
C TYR A 210 12.44 -12.32 -0.69
N ALA A 211 12.61 -11.95 0.58
CA ALA A 211 12.07 -12.71 1.71
C ALA A 211 10.55 -12.83 1.64
N TYR A 212 9.85 -11.73 1.39
CA TYR A 212 8.39 -11.70 1.28
C TYR A 212 7.89 -12.45 0.03
N HIS A 213 8.58 -12.33 -1.12
CA HIS A 213 8.24 -13.00 -2.37
C HIS A 213 8.93 -14.36 -2.57
N SER A 214 9.38 -15.00 -1.49
CA SER A 214 9.86 -16.39 -1.58
C SER A 214 8.72 -17.32 -2.03
N VAL A 215 9.07 -18.41 -2.73
CA VAL A 215 8.08 -19.38 -3.25
C VAL A 215 7.19 -19.91 -2.10
N LYS A 216 7.80 -20.26 -0.97
CA LYS A 216 7.08 -20.73 0.23
C LYS A 216 6.01 -19.72 0.67
N ASN A 217 6.38 -18.44 0.75
CA ASN A 217 5.45 -17.39 1.18
C ASN A 217 4.35 -17.11 0.14
N ILE A 218 4.67 -17.15 -1.16
CA ILE A 218 3.66 -17.01 -2.23
C ILE A 218 2.64 -18.12 -2.14
N LEU A 219 3.07 -19.38 -2.01
CA LEU A 219 2.16 -20.53 -1.89
C LEU A 219 1.31 -20.46 -0.62
N GLY A 220 1.92 -20.11 0.53
CA GLY A 220 1.21 -19.92 1.79
C GLY A 220 0.10 -18.87 1.68
N ARG A 221 0.42 -17.67 1.19
CA ARG A 221 -0.57 -16.61 0.98
C ARG A 221 -1.66 -16.98 -0.04
N THR A 222 -1.29 -17.71 -1.09
CA THR A 222 -2.28 -18.21 -2.06
C THR A 222 -3.27 -19.16 -1.40
N PHE A 223 -2.80 -20.03 -0.51
CA PHE A 223 -3.68 -20.90 0.28
C PHE A 223 -4.58 -20.10 1.22
N ASP A 224 -4.06 -19.07 1.90
CA ASP A 224 -4.85 -18.18 2.75
C ASP A 224 -5.94 -17.45 1.96
N VAL A 225 -5.60 -16.91 0.77
CA VAL A 225 -6.57 -16.30 -0.15
C VAL A 225 -7.65 -17.32 -0.55
N LEU A 226 -7.28 -18.56 -0.90
CA LEU A 226 -8.24 -19.59 -1.26
C LEU A 226 -9.17 -19.93 -0.08
N LYS A 227 -8.60 -20.13 1.11
CA LYS A 227 -9.35 -20.44 2.32
C LYS A 227 -10.35 -19.35 2.69
N ARG A 228 -9.94 -18.07 2.54
CA ARG A 228 -10.76 -16.91 2.85
C ARG A 228 -11.85 -16.67 1.81
N THR A 229 -11.49 -16.67 0.53
CA THR A 229 -12.41 -16.30 -0.56
C THR A 229 -13.25 -17.48 -1.06
N LYS A 230 -12.79 -18.71 -0.86
CA LYS A 230 -13.35 -19.95 -1.42
C LYS A 230 -13.53 -19.86 -2.95
N ASN A 231 -12.67 -19.10 -3.63
CA ASN A 231 -12.74 -18.81 -5.05
C ASN A 231 -11.46 -19.26 -5.75
N ILE A 232 -11.50 -20.47 -6.35
CA ILE A 232 -10.35 -21.09 -7.02
C ILE A 232 -9.83 -20.22 -8.18
N PRO A 233 -10.66 -19.73 -9.15
CA PRO A 233 -10.17 -18.89 -10.23
C PRO A 233 -9.45 -17.63 -9.73
N PHE A 234 -9.97 -17.00 -8.68
CA PHE A 234 -9.36 -15.82 -8.09
C PHE A 234 -8.01 -16.16 -7.43
N SER A 235 -7.92 -17.29 -6.74
CA SER A 235 -6.67 -17.73 -6.09
C SER A 235 -5.59 -18.11 -7.09
N ILE A 236 -5.97 -18.68 -8.23
CA ILE A 236 -5.06 -18.95 -9.35
C ILE A 236 -4.56 -17.62 -9.94
N MET A 237 -5.44 -16.66 -10.20
CA MET A 237 -5.05 -15.32 -10.67
C MET A 237 -4.08 -14.65 -9.68
N TYR A 238 -4.38 -14.71 -8.39
CA TYR A 238 -3.52 -14.19 -7.32
C TYR A 238 -2.11 -14.82 -7.34
N LEU A 239 -2.04 -16.15 -7.53
CA LEU A 239 -0.78 -16.89 -7.64
C LEU A 239 0.07 -16.38 -8.80
N PHE A 240 -0.54 -16.25 -9.99
CA PHE A 240 0.16 -15.72 -11.18
C PHE A 240 0.65 -14.28 -10.97
N LEU A 241 -0.18 -13.40 -10.39
CA LEU A 241 0.21 -12.03 -10.08
C LEU A 241 1.39 -11.98 -9.09
N SER A 242 1.38 -12.85 -8.07
CA SER A 242 2.46 -12.92 -7.07
C SER A 242 3.79 -13.40 -7.67
N PHE A 243 3.75 -14.38 -8.57
CA PHE A 243 4.95 -14.79 -9.32
C PHE A 243 5.40 -13.72 -10.32
N GLY A 244 4.47 -13.00 -10.94
CA GLY A 244 4.76 -11.85 -11.77
C GLY A 244 5.52 -10.76 -11.01
N GLN A 245 5.08 -10.41 -9.81
CA GLN A 245 5.80 -9.46 -8.94
C GLN A 245 7.21 -9.97 -8.60
N LYS A 246 7.35 -11.26 -8.25
CA LYS A 246 8.67 -11.85 -8.00
C LYS A 246 9.59 -11.76 -9.22
N ALA A 247 9.07 -11.97 -10.42
CA ALA A 247 9.86 -11.85 -11.67
C ALA A 247 10.30 -10.40 -11.92
N VAL A 248 9.42 -9.42 -11.65
CA VAL A 248 9.73 -7.99 -11.73
C VAL A 248 10.86 -7.63 -10.74
N ILE A 249 10.77 -8.06 -9.48
CA ILE A 249 11.82 -7.83 -8.48
C ILE A 249 13.16 -8.41 -8.96
N LYS A 250 13.15 -9.63 -9.54
CA LYS A 250 14.36 -10.25 -10.07
C LYS A 250 14.95 -9.50 -11.26
N LYS A 251 14.10 -8.95 -12.14
CA LYS A 251 14.52 -8.22 -13.34
C LYS A 251 15.08 -6.83 -13.02
N PHE A 252 14.45 -6.15 -12.06
CA PHE A 252 14.84 -4.84 -11.59
C PHE A 252 15.44 -4.98 -10.20
N GLN A 253 16.61 -5.66 -10.11
CA GLN A 253 17.37 -5.80 -8.84
C GLN A 253 17.82 -4.46 -8.26
N ASP A 254 17.64 -3.40 -9.02
CA ASP A 254 17.76 -2.02 -8.58
C ASP A 254 16.49 -1.59 -7.85
N LEU A 255 16.66 -0.66 -6.95
CA LEU A 255 15.61 -0.13 -6.05
C LEU A 255 14.46 0.51 -6.83
#